data_71d16d6a9b59ed9868e715f5b317a0b5
#
_entry.id   71d16d6a9b59ed9868e715f5b317a0b5
#
_cell.length_a   1.000
_cell.length_b   1.000
_cell.length_c   1.000
_cell.angle_alpha   90.00
_cell.angle_beta   90.00
_cell.angle_gamma   90.00
#
_symmetry.space_group_name_H-M   'P 1'
#
loop_
_entity.id
_entity.type
_entity.pdbx_description
1 polymer ?
#
loop_
_entity_poly.entity_id
_entity_poly.type
_entity_poly.pdbx_seq_one_letter_code
_entity_poly.pdbx_strand_id
1 'polypeptide(L)'
;MTFDRVAIVEASLDAYLSQAAASPASPAPLAPDAPLREGSGLTARKAVELFEDQLVSRQLDVAARELKKTNRSFYTISSAGHENNVVVGAQLRINDPAFLHYRSGALMMARARQLPGSTPAFDSLLGIVASSDDPIAQGRHKVWGSRPLWVPPQTSTIASHLPKAMGLAFSLARARRLGVATDLPDDAIVLCSFGDATVNHATALAGINTARYAVRLGLPMPILFVCEDNATGISVPTPEGWIAASFGNLEYLRYDLAEGEIDEVWDTVAEAVRYVRGARRPAFLHLRTVRLWGHAGSDAEQSYRSAEEIAENEARDPLLRNARRLVESGAATPDQLQAMLADTRERVMAAAEEATRRPRLETTEEVVAPMAPYHPVGIVARAAKPLLNPAARLELHGGTLPEAALIPTARTLAGCLNAALADELGRRPEVILFGEDVGRKGGVYNVTNGLQRRFGTGRVFDTLLDETSILGIAQGAANIGLLPIAEIQYLAYLHNALDQIRGEAATLQFFSSGQFRNPMVVRVPGLAYQKGFGGHFHNDNSIGALRDIPGVVVAVPARGDDAARMLRGAVAMAAEDGRVVIFLEPIALYH
;
A
#
# COMPACT_ATOMS: atom_id res chain seq x y z
N MET A 1 30.56 -18.49 -22.42
CA MET A 1 30.71 -17.67 -21.20
C MET A 1 29.31 -17.20 -20.83
N THR A 2 28.81 -17.54 -19.68
CA THR A 2 27.57 -16.98 -19.14
C THR A 2 27.83 -15.50 -18.86
N PHE A 3 27.12 -14.64 -19.52
CA PHE A 3 27.23 -13.19 -19.38
C PHE A 3 26.67 -12.79 -18.00
N ASP A 4 27.54 -12.63 -17.01
CA ASP A 4 27.13 -12.28 -15.65
C ASP A 4 26.96 -10.75 -15.53
N ARG A 5 25.74 -10.29 -15.71
CA ARG A 5 25.33 -8.89 -15.64
C ARG A 5 25.62 -8.24 -14.28
N VAL A 6 25.51 -9.02 -13.22
CA VAL A 6 25.80 -8.51 -11.86
C VAL A 6 27.29 -8.18 -11.73
N ALA A 7 28.15 -9.10 -12.17
CA ALA A 7 29.59 -8.89 -12.14
C ALA A 7 30.02 -7.67 -12.98
N ILE A 8 29.38 -7.43 -14.12
CA ILE A 8 29.71 -6.27 -14.98
C ILE A 8 29.35 -4.95 -14.27
N VAL A 9 28.15 -4.85 -13.70
CA VAL A 9 27.70 -3.63 -13.02
C VAL A 9 28.56 -3.35 -11.79
N GLU A 10 28.85 -4.36 -10.97
CA GLU A 10 29.72 -4.23 -9.80
C GLU A 10 31.15 -3.81 -10.19
N ALA A 11 31.70 -4.45 -11.23
CA ALA A 11 33.05 -4.12 -11.72
C ALA A 11 33.14 -2.67 -12.28
N SER A 12 32.06 -2.12 -12.81
CA SER A 12 32.03 -0.74 -13.34
C SER A 12 32.22 0.28 -12.22
N LEU A 13 31.59 0.09 -11.06
CA LEU A 13 31.76 0.95 -9.90
C LEU A 13 33.16 0.82 -9.30
N ASP A 14 33.65 -0.41 -9.13
CA ASP A 14 35.03 -0.68 -8.63
C ASP A 14 36.07 -0.06 -9.53
N ALA A 15 35.94 -0.18 -10.87
CA ALA A 15 36.85 0.39 -11.84
C ALA A 15 36.87 1.92 -11.78
N TYR A 16 35.69 2.55 -11.68
CA TYR A 16 35.62 4.01 -11.53
C TYR A 16 36.34 4.47 -10.25
N LEU A 17 36.05 3.87 -9.10
CA LEU A 17 36.64 4.27 -7.82
C LEU A 17 38.17 4.10 -7.84
N SER A 18 38.66 2.99 -8.40
CA SER A 18 40.11 2.74 -8.54
C SER A 18 40.79 3.74 -9.46
N GLN A 19 40.16 4.10 -10.58
CA GLN A 19 40.67 5.10 -11.50
C GLN A 19 40.67 6.49 -10.88
N ALA A 20 39.61 6.87 -10.16
CA ALA A 20 39.50 8.14 -9.48
C ALA A 20 40.53 8.29 -8.35
N ALA A 21 40.81 7.22 -7.60
CA ALA A 21 41.84 7.19 -6.56
C ALA A 21 43.26 7.38 -7.13
N ALA A 22 43.52 6.88 -8.34
CA ALA A 22 44.80 7.07 -9.03
C ALA A 22 44.97 8.46 -9.67
N SER A 23 43.92 9.29 -9.70
CA SER A 23 43.97 10.62 -10.31
C SER A 23 44.67 11.63 -9.39
N PRO A 24 45.65 12.44 -9.91
CA PRO A 24 46.31 13.45 -9.09
C PRO A 24 45.45 14.68 -8.77
N ALA A 25 44.31 14.82 -9.42
CA ALA A 25 43.38 15.95 -9.24
C ALA A 25 42.25 15.54 -8.30
N SER A 26 42.40 15.80 -6.99
CA SER A 26 41.29 15.72 -6.04
C SER A 26 40.74 17.10 -5.75
N PRO A 27 39.43 17.32 -5.79
CA PRO A 27 38.80 18.57 -5.37
C PRO A 27 39.07 18.84 -3.89
N ALA A 28 39.02 20.12 -3.49
CA ALA A 28 39.10 20.46 -2.07
C ALA A 28 37.98 19.81 -1.29
N PRO A 29 38.24 19.25 -0.08
CA PRO A 29 37.21 18.64 0.73
C PRO A 29 36.07 19.61 1.03
N LEU A 30 34.85 19.17 0.77
CA LEU A 30 33.64 19.93 1.10
C LEU A 30 33.31 19.75 2.59
N ALA A 31 32.96 20.85 3.28
CA ALA A 31 32.55 20.74 4.68
C ALA A 31 31.27 19.87 4.81
N PRO A 32 31.15 19.02 5.84
CA PRO A 32 30.02 18.07 5.96
C PRO A 32 28.63 18.72 5.89
N ASP A 33 28.46 19.91 6.42
CA ASP A 33 27.19 20.63 6.46
C ASP A 33 27.02 21.63 5.30
N ALA A 34 28.03 21.73 4.39
CA ALA A 34 27.90 22.51 3.18
C ALA A 34 26.96 21.83 2.17
N PRO A 35 26.21 22.59 1.37
CA PRO A 35 25.38 22.03 0.31
C PRO A 35 26.25 21.36 -0.76
N LEU A 36 25.80 20.23 -1.30
CA LEU A 36 26.50 19.49 -2.35
C LEU A 36 26.66 20.34 -3.63
N ARG A 37 25.72 21.23 -3.89
CA ARG A 37 25.69 22.25 -4.92
C ARG A 37 25.14 23.55 -4.32
N GLU A 38 25.65 24.68 -4.75
CA GLU A 38 25.11 25.97 -4.33
C GLU A 38 23.58 26.04 -4.56
N GLY A 39 22.85 26.42 -3.54
CA GLY A 39 21.38 26.53 -3.55
C GLY A 39 20.64 25.21 -3.31
N SER A 40 21.30 24.04 -3.26
CA SER A 40 20.65 22.77 -2.91
C SER A 40 20.48 22.63 -1.41
N GLY A 41 19.38 21.96 -1.01
CA GLY A 41 19.16 21.55 0.38
C GLY A 41 19.91 20.28 0.80
N LEU A 42 20.56 19.57 -0.15
CA LEU A 42 21.32 18.35 0.13
C LEU A 42 22.72 18.69 0.60
N THR A 43 23.05 18.38 1.87
CA THR A 43 24.40 18.58 2.41
C THR A 43 25.33 17.43 2.03
N ALA A 44 26.67 17.67 2.06
CA ALA A 44 27.69 16.67 1.80
C ALA A 44 27.54 15.44 2.71
N ARG A 45 27.38 15.65 4.02
CA ARG A 45 27.13 14.57 4.99
C ARG A 45 25.92 13.73 4.60
N LYS A 46 24.79 14.39 4.30
CA LYS A 46 23.56 13.70 3.94
C LYS A 46 23.69 12.92 2.63
N ALA A 47 24.38 13.48 1.65
CA ALA A 47 24.65 12.80 0.38
C ALA A 47 25.47 11.51 0.56
N VAL A 48 26.48 11.54 1.43
CA VAL A 48 27.28 10.34 1.78
C VAL A 48 26.43 9.30 2.52
N GLU A 49 25.56 9.70 3.46
CA GLU A 49 24.62 8.80 4.12
C GLU A 49 23.65 8.13 3.14
N LEU A 50 23.11 8.91 2.18
CA LEU A 50 22.23 8.37 1.14
C LEU A 50 22.97 7.36 0.25
N PHE A 51 24.23 7.63 -0.07
CA PHE A 51 25.05 6.72 -0.87
C PHE A 51 25.28 5.38 -0.14
N GLU A 52 25.53 5.41 1.17
CA GLU A 52 25.62 4.17 1.97
C GLU A 52 24.30 3.37 1.91
N ASP A 53 23.14 4.02 2.07
CA ASP A 53 21.83 3.36 1.97
C ASP A 53 21.59 2.75 0.58
N GLN A 54 22.06 3.41 -0.48
CA GLN A 54 22.03 2.91 -1.85
C GLN A 54 22.94 1.68 -2.02
N LEU A 55 24.14 1.70 -1.46
CA LEU A 55 25.06 0.56 -1.47
C LEU A 55 24.46 -0.64 -0.74
N VAL A 56 23.86 -0.44 0.44
CA VAL A 56 23.19 -1.52 1.18
C VAL A 56 22.09 -2.15 0.33
N SER A 57 21.24 -1.33 -0.32
CA SER A 57 20.19 -1.83 -1.21
C SER A 57 20.74 -2.67 -2.36
N ARG A 58 21.82 -2.20 -3.03
CA ARG A 58 22.46 -2.93 -4.11
C ARG A 58 23.05 -4.26 -3.62
N GLN A 59 23.74 -4.26 -2.49
CA GLN A 59 24.37 -5.46 -1.97
C GLN A 59 23.34 -6.50 -1.46
N LEU A 60 22.15 -6.08 -1.01
CA LEU A 60 21.02 -6.97 -0.74
C LEU A 60 20.57 -7.73 -2.00
N ASP A 61 20.49 -7.05 -3.13
CA ASP A 61 20.15 -7.68 -4.41
C ASP A 61 21.22 -8.67 -4.87
N VAL A 62 22.51 -8.34 -4.68
CA VAL A 62 23.64 -9.24 -4.97
C VAL A 62 23.54 -10.48 -4.07
N ALA A 63 23.39 -10.29 -2.76
CA ALA A 63 23.27 -11.38 -1.79
C ALA A 63 22.08 -12.30 -2.09
N ALA A 64 20.91 -11.73 -2.44
CA ALA A 64 19.73 -12.50 -2.81
C ALA A 64 19.99 -13.42 -4.03
N ARG A 65 20.74 -12.94 -5.01
CA ARG A 65 21.13 -13.71 -6.20
C ARG A 65 22.15 -14.80 -5.89
N GLU A 66 23.14 -14.52 -5.05
CA GLU A 66 24.09 -15.53 -4.59
C GLU A 66 23.39 -16.65 -3.78
N LEU A 67 22.49 -16.30 -2.88
CA LEU A 67 21.66 -17.27 -2.18
C LEU A 67 20.79 -18.09 -3.16
N LYS A 68 20.28 -17.48 -4.23
CA LYS A 68 19.50 -18.18 -5.27
C LYS A 68 20.35 -19.18 -6.06
N LYS A 69 21.59 -18.85 -6.42
CA LYS A 69 22.52 -19.78 -7.10
C LYS A 69 22.72 -21.07 -6.31
N THR A 70 22.67 -21.00 -4.99
CA THR A 70 22.81 -22.15 -4.07
C THR A 70 21.47 -22.69 -3.54
N ASN A 71 20.34 -22.27 -4.13
CA ASN A 71 18.99 -22.67 -3.76
C ASN A 71 18.62 -22.42 -2.29
N ARG A 72 19.18 -21.36 -1.69
CA ARG A 72 18.92 -20.93 -0.30
C ARG A 72 17.94 -19.76 -0.20
N SER A 73 17.54 -19.18 -1.33
CA SER A 73 16.47 -18.19 -1.41
C SER A 73 15.43 -18.64 -2.44
N PHE A 74 14.25 -17.98 -2.40
CA PHE A 74 13.15 -18.31 -3.29
C PHE A 74 13.15 -17.43 -4.54
N TYR A 75 12.29 -16.44 -4.58
CA TYR A 75 12.12 -15.53 -5.69
C TYR A 75 12.92 -14.24 -5.43
N THR A 76 13.61 -13.74 -6.45
CA THR A 76 14.36 -12.48 -6.35
C THR A 76 13.79 -11.45 -7.33
N ILE A 77 13.56 -10.26 -6.83
CA ILE A 77 13.26 -9.08 -7.64
C ILE A 77 14.19 -7.96 -7.18
N SER A 78 14.86 -7.31 -8.14
CA SER A 78 15.95 -6.40 -7.82
C SER A 78 15.49 -4.95 -7.77
N SER A 79 16.09 -4.16 -6.86
CA SER A 79 15.99 -2.70 -6.80
C SER A 79 17.08 -1.99 -7.63
N ALA A 80 18.02 -2.75 -8.19
CA ALA A 80 19.17 -2.20 -8.93
C ALA A 80 18.77 -1.28 -10.07
N GLY A 81 19.25 -0.03 -10.01
CA GLY A 81 18.91 1.06 -10.91
C GLY A 81 17.84 2.02 -10.39
N HIS A 82 17.15 1.68 -9.29
CA HIS A 82 16.13 2.51 -8.63
C HIS A 82 16.66 3.23 -7.38
N GLU A 83 17.97 3.16 -7.09
CA GLU A 83 18.53 3.60 -5.82
C GLU A 83 18.32 5.09 -5.51
N ASN A 84 18.01 5.94 -6.50
CA ASN A 84 17.67 7.34 -6.26
C ASN A 84 16.33 7.52 -5.53
N ASN A 85 15.50 6.47 -5.38
CA ASN A 85 14.32 6.50 -4.51
C ASN A 85 14.68 6.66 -3.01
N VAL A 86 15.96 6.49 -2.65
CA VAL A 86 16.54 6.79 -1.33
C VAL A 86 16.16 8.20 -0.86
N VAL A 87 16.14 9.16 -1.78
CA VAL A 87 15.80 10.56 -1.51
C VAL A 87 14.37 10.69 -0.97
N VAL A 88 13.42 9.93 -1.55
CA VAL A 88 12.02 9.91 -1.08
C VAL A 88 11.94 9.35 0.33
N GLY A 89 12.66 8.25 0.60
CA GLY A 89 12.71 7.63 1.94
C GLY A 89 13.28 8.54 3.01
N ALA A 90 14.31 9.32 2.68
CA ALA A 90 14.99 10.22 3.60
C ALA A 90 14.19 11.48 3.95
N GLN A 91 13.27 11.92 3.06
CA GLN A 91 12.50 13.16 3.25
C GLN A 91 11.12 12.93 3.87
N LEU A 92 10.66 11.70 3.94
CA LEU A 92 9.44 11.32 4.61
C LEU A 92 9.72 10.85 6.04
N ARG A 93 8.81 11.14 6.96
CA ARG A 93 8.92 10.66 8.35
C ARG A 93 8.52 9.18 8.44
N ILE A 94 9.03 8.47 9.45
CA ILE A 94 8.68 7.06 9.67
C ILE A 94 7.19 6.83 9.96
N ASN A 95 6.48 7.85 10.43
CA ASN A 95 5.03 7.83 10.67
C ASN A 95 4.20 8.47 9.54
N ASP A 96 4.78 8.72 8.37
CA ASP A 96 4.04 8.94 7.13
C ASP A 96 3.80 7.56 6.49
N PRO A 97 2.57 7.05 6.38
CA PRO A 97 2.32 5.72 5.81
C PRO A 97 2.86 5.59 4.39
N ALA A 98 3.52 4.46 4.10
CA ALA A 98 4.17 4.24 2.82
C ALA A 98 3.76 2.92 2.18
N PHE A 99 3.14 3.00 1.01
CA PHE A 99 2.76 1.87 0.16
C PHE A 99 3.75 1.78 -0.98
N LEU A 100 4.64 0.78 -0.95
CA LEU A 100 5.87 0.81 -1.70
C LEU A 100 5.84 -0.03 -2.98
N HIS A 101 6.58 0.45 -3.98
CA HIS A 101 6.99 -0.35 -5.12
C HIS A 101 7.94 -1.47 -4.68
N TYR A 102 7.92 -2.61 -5.35
CA TYR A 102 8.79 -3.73 -5.00
C TYR A 102 10.30 -3.45 -5.21
N ARG A 103 10.66 -2.37 -5.93
CA ARG A 103 12.06 -1.93 -6.11
C ARG A 103 12.49 -0.81 -5.14
N SER A 104 11.78 -0.63 -4.04
CA SER A 104 12.02 0.45 -3.08
C SER A 104 13.10 0.11 -2.03
N GLY A 105 14.14 -0.64 -2.39
CA GLY A 105 15.19 -1.07 -1.45
C GLY A 105 15.90 0.09 -0.77
N ALA A 106 16.46 1.03 -1.53
CA ALA A 106 17.18 2.17 -0.98
C ALA A 106 16.25 3.13 -0.20
N LEU A 107 14.99 3.28 -0.64
CA LEU A 107 13.96 4.01 0.11
C LEU A 107 13.74 3.40 1.50
N MET A 108 13.65 2.07 1.59
CA MET A 108 13.51 1.36 2.87
C MET A 108 14.73 1.57 3.78
N MET A 109 15.96 1.52 3.24
CA MET A 109 17.18 1.73 4.01
C MET A 109 17.22 3.15 4.60
N ALA A 110 16.98 4.17 3.77
CA ALA A 110 16.96 5.57 4.21
C ALA A 110 15.85 5.85 5.24
N ARG A 111 14.69 5.23 5.07
CA ARG A 111 13.58 5.35 6.02
C ARG A 111 13.93 4.70 7.36
N ALA A 112 14.51 3.51 7.34
CA ALA A 112 14.89 2.78 8.54
C ALA A 112 16.04 3.45 9.30
N ARG A 113 16.94 4.17 8.63
CA ARG A 113 18.00 4.98 9.27
C ARG A 113 17.45 5.99 10.29
N GLN A 114 16.20 6.43 10.13
CA GLN A 114 15.52 7.32 11.07
C GLN A 114 15.07 6.61 12.36
N LEU A 115 15.12 5.28 12.42
CA LEU A 115 14.73 4.48 13.58
C LEU A 115 15.97 3.83 14.21
N PRO A 116 16.50 4.38 15.30
CA PRO A 116 17.69 3.81 15.97
C PRO A 116 17.49 2.36 16.40
N GLY A 117 18.48 1.53 16.13
CA GLY A 117 18.45 0.11 16.45
C GLY A 117 17.69 -0.78 15.45
N SER A 118 17.17 -0.21 14.35
CA SER A 118 16.59 -1.00 13.27
C SER A 118 17.66 -1.78 12.48
N THR A 119 17.27 -2.94 11.95
CA THR A 119 18.14 -3.86 11.19
C THR A 119 17.59 -4.14 9.79
N PRO A 120 17.30 -3.11 8.96
CA PRO A 120 16.52 -3.27 7.72
C PRO A 120 17.19 -4.20 6.70
N ALA A 121 18.51 -4.24 6.65
CA ALA A 121 19.24 -5.17 5.78
C ALA A 121 19.04 -6.62 6.22
N PHE A 122 19.20 -6.91 7.52
CA PHE A 122 18.99 -8.24 8.06
C PHE A 122 17.53 -8.68 7.97
N ASP A 123 16.57 -7.79 8.31
CA ASP A 123 15.14 -8.05 8.19
C ASP A 123 14.73 -8.40 6.74
N SER A 124 15.32 -7.70 5.77
CA SER A 124 15.11 -8.02 4.34
C SER A 124 15.65 -9.39 3.97
N LEU A 125 16.82 -9.75 4.47
CA LEU A 125 17.42 -11.07 4.24
C LEU A 125 16.61 -12.19 4.90
N LEU A 126 16.06 -11.98 6.11
CA LEU A 126 15.15 -12.92 6.75
C LEU A 126 13.90 -13.16 5.87
N GLY A 127 13.34 -12.10 5.28
CA GLY A 127 12.25 -12.22 4.33
C GLY A 127 12.63 -12.99 3.06
N ILE A 128 13.83 -12.77 2.52
CA ILE A 128 14.34 -13.43 1.31
C ILE A 128 14.51 -14.94 1.52
N VAL A 129 14.95 -15.37 2.71
CA VAL A 129 15.11 -16.78 3.04
C VAL A 129 13.86 -17.42 3.67
N ALA A 130 12.76 -16.65 3.79
CA ALA A 130 11.51 -17.04 4.41
C ALA A 130 11.68 -17.53 5.85
N SER A 131 12.50 -16.83 6.66
CA SER A 131 12.69 -17.13 8.07
C SER A 131 11.47 -16.71 8.90
N SER A 132 11.10 -17.53 9.89
CA SER A 132 10.08 -17.16 10.88
C SER A 132 10.51 -16.02 11.81
N ASP A 133 11.81 -15.67 11.83
CA ASP A 133 12.35 -14.51 12.54
C ASP A 133 12.13 -13.18 11.77
N ASP A 134 11.62 -13.22 10.53
CA ASP A 134 11.24 -12.00 9.79
C ASP A 134 10.23 -11.19 10.60
N PRO A 135 10.55 -9.95 11.01
CA PRO A 135 9.74 -9.21 11.97
C PRO A 135 8.33 -8.85 11.48
N ILE A 136 8.08 -8.85 10.17
CA ILE A 136 6.77 -8.50 9.62
C ILE A 136 6.00 -9.71 9.10
N ALA A 137 6.61 -10.56 8.28
CA ALA A 137 5.92 -11.67 7.62
C ALA A 137 6.08 -13.01 8.33
N GLN A 138 7.06 -13.13 9.22
CA GLN A 138 7.34 -14.36 9.97
C GLN A 138 7.39 -15.59 9.06
N GLY A 139 8.21 -15.51 7.99
CA GLY A 139 8.40 -16.61 7.05
C GLY A 139 7.41 -16.68 5.88
N ARG A 140 6.42 -15.79 5.80
CA ARG A 140 5.49 -15.67 4.68
C ARG A 140 6.08 -14.67 3.68
N HIS A 141 6.52 -15.17 2.55
CA HIS A 141 7.24 -14.34 1.56
C HIS A 141 6.46 -13.07 1.19
N LYS A 142 7.15 -11.94 1.28
CA LYS A 142 6.69 -10.60 0.83
C LYS A 142 7.91 -9.79 0.40
N VAL A 143 7.70 -8.63 -0.24
CA VAL A 143 8.83 -7.79 -0.68
C VAL A 143 9.24 -6.83 0.42
N TRP A 144 8.44 -5.80 0.71
CA TRP A 144 8.70 -4.82 1.76
C TRP A 144 7.55 -4.80 2.77
N GLY A 145 7.88 -4.55 4.01
CA GLY A 145 6.92 -4.35 5.07
C GLY A 145 7.61 -4.09 6.40
N SER A 146 7.04 -3.18 7.20
CA SER A 146 7.54 -2.87 8.54
C SER A 146 6.46 -2.11 9.31
N ARG A 147 6.06 -2.61 10.46
CA ARG A 147 5.07 -1.91 11.29
C ARG A 147 5.66 -0.62 11.90
N PRO A 148 6.88 -0.62 12.48
CA PRO A 148 7.50 0.59 13.03
C PRO A 148 7.72 1.70 12.00
N LEU A 149 7.94 1.34 10.73
CA LEU A 149 8.13 2.30 9.65
C LEU A 149 6.83 2.62 8.89
N TRP A 150 5.70 2.12 9.33
CA TRP A 150 4.41 2.30 8.67
C TRP A 150 4.43 1.90 7.19
N VAL A 151 5.01 0.74 6.90
CA VAL A 151 5.05 0.13 5.57
C VAL A 151 4.21 -1.15 5.59
N PRO A 152 2.93 -1.10 5.19
CA PRO A 152 2.12 -2.30 5.05
C PRO A 152 2.67 -3.18 3.93
N PRO A 153 2.77 -4.51 4.13
CA PRO A 153 3.10 -5.44 3.06
C PRO A 153 2.09 -5.34 1.93
N GLN A 154 2.56 -5.52 0.71
CA GLN A 154 1.70 -5.54 -0.46
C GLN A 154 1.83 -6.84 -1.24
N THR A 155 0.90 -7.08 -2.13
CA THR A 155 0.85 -8.28 -2.97
C THR A 155 1.68 -8.10 -4.24
N SER A 156 1.77 -9.15 -5.05
CA SER A 156 2.41 -9.10 -6.37
C SER A 156 1.50 -8.54 -7.45
N THR A 157 0.23 -8.26 -7.17
CA THR A 157 -0.70 -7.70 -8.16
C THR A 157 -0.36 -6.24 -8.42
N ILE A 158 0.00 -5.93 -9.66
CA ILE A 158 0.37 -4.57 -10.06
C ILE A 158 -0.78 -3.59 -9.79
N ALA A 159 -0.47 -2.42 -9.28
CA ALA A 159 -1.38 -1.33 -8.97
C ALA A 159 -2.35 -1.55 -7.79
N SER A 160 -2.50 -2.76 -7.26
CA SER A 160 -3.53 -3.08 -6.26
C SER A 160 -3.45 -2.22 -4.98
N HIS A 161 -2.26 -1.74 -4.62
CA HIS A 161 -2.02 -0.91 -3.44
C HIS A 161 -2.40 0.58 -3.61
N LEU A 162 -2.58 1.08 -4.85
CA LEU A 162 -2.89 2.50 -5.07
C LEU A 162 -4.26 2.91 -4.50
N PRO A 163 -5.35 2.16 -4.71
CA PRO A 163 -6.64 2.49 -4.09
C PRO A 163 -6.59 2.50 -2.56
N LYS A 164 -5.87 1.55 -1.95
CA LYS A 164 -5.69 1.49 -0.50
C LYS A 164 -4.91 2.69 0.04
N ALA A 165 -3.82 3.09 -0.62
CA ALA A 165 -3.05 4.28 -0.27
C ALA A 165 -3.89 5.56 -0.37
N MET A 166 -4.64 5.70 -1.47
CA MET A 166 -5.60 6.79 -1.67
C MET A 166 -6.67 6.80 -0.57
N GLY A 167 -7.23 5.64 -0.25
CA GLY A 167 -8.25 5.48 0.79
C GLY A 167 -7.74 5.87 2.18
N LEU A 168 -6.47 5.59 2.50
CA LEU A 168 -5.86 6.04 3.75
C LEU A 168 -5.75 7.56 3.78
N ALA A 169 -5.23 8.20 2.72
CA ALA A 169 -5.13 9.65 2.62
C ALA A 169 -6.49 10.35 2.74
N PHE A 170 -7.51 9.79 2.08
CA PHE A 170 -8.90 10.24 2.16
C PHE A 170 -9.46 10.18 3.60
N SER A 171 -9.05 9.19 4.36
CA SER A 171 -9.61 8.88 5.67
C SER A 171 -8.93 9.62 6.84
N LEU A 172 -7.71 10.17 6.68
CA LEU A 172 -6.97 10.86 7.74
C LEU A 172 -7.77 11.98 8.41
N ALA A 173 -8.29 12.92 7.62
CA ALA A 173 -9.07 14.03 8.16
C ALA A 173 -10.41 13.58 8.74
N ARG A 174 -11.00 12.51 8.22
CA ARG A 174 -12.25 11.93 8.69
C ARG A 174 -12.08 11.26 10.04
N ALA A 175 -11.07 10.41 10.21
CA ALA A 175 -10.75 9.75 11.49
C ALA A 175 -10.58 10.79 12.61
N ARG A 176 -9.83 11.86 12.32
CA ARG A 176 -9.64 12.96 13.24
C ARG A 176 -10.94 13.66 13.64
N ARG A 177 -11.79 14.01 12.67
CA ARG A 177 -13.11 14.65 12.94
C ARG A 177 -14.03 13.76 13.77
N LEU A 178 -13.90 12.46 13.64
CA LEU A 178 -14.69 11.48 14.40
C LEU A 178 -14.07 11.14 15.77
N GLY A 179 -12.92 11.72 16.11
CA GLY A 179 -12.22 11.44 17.37
C GLY A 179 -11.65 10.03 17.45
N VAL A 180 -11.43 9.38 16.30
CA VAL A 180 -10.80 8.05 16.25
C VAL A 180 -9.31 8.22 16.46
N ALA A 181 -8.78 7.58 17.49
CA ALA A 181 -7.36 7.62 17.79
C ALA A 181 -6.56 6.90 16.70
N THR A 182 -5.55 7.58 16.18
CA THR A 182 -4.57 7.01 15.25
C THR A 182 -3.16 7.23 15.80
N ASP A 183 -2.22 6.39 15.41
CA ASP A 183 -0.79 6.55 15.70
C ASP A 183 -0.07 7.50 14.72
N LEU A 184 -0.83 8.23 13.89
CA LEU A 184 -0.33 9.12 12.86
C LEU A 184 -0.42 10.60 13.29
N PRO A 185 0.60 11.43 12.98
CA PRO A 185 0.55 12.85 13.25
C PRO A 185 -0.50 13.56 12.40
N ASP A 186 -0.93 14.72 12.87
CA ASP A 186 -1.99 15.52 12.24
C ASP A 186 -1.67 15.93 10.80
N ASP A 187 -0.41 16.17 10.52
CA ASP A 187 0.09 16.57 9.23
C ASP A 187 0.69 15.40 8.42
N ALA A 188 0.46 14.14 8.83
CA ALA A 188 0.91 12.97 8.08
C ALA A 188 0.49 13.05 6.62
N ILE A 189 1.35 12.58 5.75
CA ILE A 189 1.08 12.40 4.33
C ILE A 189 1.25 10.93 3.97
N VAL A 190 0.61 10.49 2.89
CA VAL A 190 0.70 9.10 2.42
C VAL A 190 1.63 9.06 1.22
N LEU A 191 2.60 8.14 1.26
CA LEU A 191 3.40 7.78 0.10
C LEU A 191 2.77 6.59 -0.63
N CYS A 192 2.72 6.66 -1.97
CA CYS A 192 2.41 5.52 -2.82
C CYS A 192 3.39 5.46 -3.99
N SER A 193 4.35 4.53 -3.98
CA SER A 193 5.30 4.36 -5.07
C SER A 193 4.97 3.16 -5.96
N PHE A 194 5.24 3.29 -7.25
CA PHE A 194 4.93 2.30 -8.28
C PHE A 194 5.78 2.53 -9.54
N GLY A 195 5.85 1.53 -10.43
CA GLY A 195 6.59 1.64 -11.68
C GLY A 195 5.78 2.32 -12.80
N ASP A 196 6.49 2.77 -13.84
CA ASP A 196 5.94 3.45 -15.01
C ASP A 196 4.84 2.66 -15.75
N ALA A 197 5.01 1.36 -15.93
CA ALA A 197 4.00 0.52 -16.57
C ALA A 197 2.69 0.41 -15.75
N THR A 198 2.78 0.61 -14.43
CA THR A 198 1.64 0.54 -13.51
C THR A 198 0.57 1.57 -13.83
N VAL A 199 0.95 2.75 -14.33
CA VAL A 199 0.00 3.85 -14.63
C VAL A 199 -1.04 3.50 -15.70
N ASN A 200 -0.78 2.47 -16.51
CA ASN A 200 -1.72 2.00 -17.53
C ASN A 200 -2.81 1.09 -16.95
N HIS A 201 -2.66 0.66 -15.71
CA HIS A 201 -3.61 -0.25 -15.09
C HIS A 201 -4.85 0.51 -14.59
N ALA A 202 -6.04 -0.02 -14.88
CA ALA A 202 -7.31 0.60 -14.47
C ALA A 202 -7.37 0.88 -12.96
N THR A 203 -6.85 -0.04 -12.13
CA THR A 203 -6.77 0.11 -10.67
C THR A 203 -5.90 1.30 -10.24
N ALA A 204 -4.81 1.58 -10.95
CA ALA A 204 -3.99 2.77 -10.67
C ALA A 204 -4.74 4.05 -10.99
N LEU A 205 -5.41 4.08 -12.16
CA LEU A 205 -6.23 5.22 -12.57
C LEU A 205 -7.41 5.46 -11.62
N ALA A 206 -8.04 4.41 -11.11
CA ALA A 206 -9.09 4.50 -10.10
C ALA A 206 -8.59 5.27 -8.86
N GLY A 207 -7.44 4.88 -8.30
CA GLY A 207 -6.84 5.57 -7.14
C GLY A 207 -6.49 7.03 -7.41
N ILE A 208 -5.83 7.32 -8.54
CA ILE A 208 -5.42 8.68 -8.90
C ILE A 208 -6.65 9.58 -9.18
N ASN A 209 -7.63 9.09 -9.93
CA ASN A 209 -8.85 9.84 -10.24
C ASN A 209 -9.68 10.12 -8.98
N THR A 210 -9.78 9.16 -8.07
CA THR A 210 -10.51 9.38 -6.80
C THR A 210 -9.80 10.44 -5.95
N ALA A 211 -8.47 10.45 -5.92
CA ALA A 211 -7.72 11.49 -5.23
C ALA A 211 -8.02 12.89 -5.79
N ARG A 212 -8.03 13.03 -7.11
CA ARG A 212 -8.37 14.30 -7.81
C ARG A 212 -9.81 14.71 -7.54
N TYR A 213 -10.74 13.77 -7.62
CA TYR A 213 -12.15 14.01 -7.37
C TYR A 213 -12.43 14.48 -5.95
N ALA A 214 -11.77 13.88 -4.95
CA ALA A 214 -11.87 14.31 -3.56
C ALA A 214 -11.45 15.78 -3.38
N VAL A 215 -10.34 16.19 -4.01
CA VAL A 215 -9.91 17.60 -4.00
C VAL A 215 -10.90 18.52 -4.69
N ARG A 216 -11.51 18.09 -5.80
CA ARG A 216 -12.58 18.85 -6.48
C ARG A 216 -13.78 19.09 -5.57
N LEU A 217 -14.07 18.15 -4.67
CA LEU A 217 -15.11 18.29 -3.65
C LEU A 217 -14.66 19.10 -2.41
N GLY A 218 -13.45 19.65 -2.40
CA GLY A 218 -12.89 20.40 -1.28
C GLY A 218 -12.39 19.54 -0.12
N LEU A 219 -12.20 18.24 -0.33
CA LEU A 219 -11.68 17.34 0.70
C LEU A 219 -10.15 17.31 0.68
N PRO A 220 -9.49 17.26 1.85
CA PRO A 220 -8.04 17.07 1.90
C PRO A 220 -7.65 15.69 1.40
N MET A 221 -6.56 15.65 0.61
CA MET A 221 -6.03 14.43 0.01
C MET A 221 -4.50 14.46 0.02
N PRO A 222 -3.86 14.28 1.19
CA PRO A 222 -2.42 14.42 1.33
C PRO A 222 -1.69 13.15 0.89
N ILE A 223 -1.61 12.90 -0.41
CA ILE A 223 -0.93 11.74 -0.99
C ILE A 223 0.14 12.19 -2.00
N LEU A 224 1.32 11.58 -1.89
CA LEU A 224 2.41 11.66 -2.85
C LEU A 224 2.45 10.37 -3.65
N PHE A 225 2.04 10.42 -4.90
CA PHE A 225 2.25 9.35 -5.86
C PHE A 225 3.66 9.47 -6.45
N VAL A 226 4.45 8.40 -6.38
CA VAL A 226 5.81 8.36 -6.94
C VAL A 226 5.85 7.31 -8.04
N CYS A 227 5.94 7.78 -9.28
CA CYS A 227 6.13 6.94 -10.45
C CYS A 227 7.62 6.77 -10.73
N GLU A 228 8.16 5.60 -10.45
CA GLU A 228 9.55 5.22 -10.73
C GLU A 228 9.65 4.75 -12.19
N ASP A 229 10.04 5.66 -13.08
CA ASP A 229 10.07 5.42 -14.52
C ASP A 229 11.44 4.94 -14.99
N ASN A 230 11.51 3.65 -15.31
CA ASN A 230 12.67 3.00 -15.92
C ASN A 230 12.45 2.65 -17.41
N ALA A 231 11.43 3.22 -18.02
CA ALA A 231 11.03 3.06 -19.41
C ALA A 231 10.65 1.61 -19.84
N THR A 232 10.35 0.72 -18.86
CA THR A 232 10.04 -0.68 -19.23
C THR A 232 9.15 -1.38 -18.21
N GLY A 233 7.99 -1.89 -18.65
CA GLY A 233 7.14 -2.80 -17.88
C GLY A 233 7.42 -4.26 -18.26
N ILE A 234 8.09 -5.02 -17.39
CA ILE A 234 8.59 -6.37 -17.66
C ILE A 234 9.52 -6.36 -18.88
N SER A 235 8.98 -6.62 -20.08
CA SER A 235 9.69 -6.58 -21.37
C SER A 235 9.11 -5.58 -22.36
N VAL A 236 8.00 -4.92 -21.99
CA VAL A 236 7.29 -3.97 -22.85
C VAL A 236 7.81 -2.56 -22.58
N PRO A 237 8.30 -1.83 -23.58
CA PRO A 237 8.76 -0.47 -23.41
C PRO A 237 7.62 0.49 -22.99
N THR A 238 7.91 1.39 -22.07
CA THR A 238 7.10 2.59 -21.84
C THR A 238 7.60 3.68 -22.78
N PRO A 239 6.76 4.20 -23.70
CA PRO A 239 7.21 5.20 -24.67
C PRO A 239 7.74 6.47 -23.99
N GLU A 240 8.76 7.06 -24.58
CA GLU A 240 9.31 8.33 -24.10
C GLU A 240 8.21 9.41 -24.03
N GLY A 241 8.19 10.18 -22.95
CA GLY A 241 7.18 11.23 -22.73
C GLY A 241 5.80 10.73 -22.31
N TRP A 242 5.53 9.41 -22.31
CA TRP A 242 4.22 8.84 -21.99
C TRP A 242 3.68 9.27 -20.62
N ILE A 243 4.51 9.22 -19.59
CA ILE A 243 4.12 9.60 -18.22
C ILE A 243 3.80 11.09 -18.13
N ALA A 244 4.65 11.94 -18.69
CA ALA A 244 4.44 13.39 -18.69
C ALA A 244 3.18 13.78 -19.48
N ALA A 245 2.95 13.17 -20.65
CA ALA A 245 1.75 13.40 -21.45
C ALA A 245 0.47 12.96 -20.72
N SER A 246 0.53 11.87 -19.97
CA SER A 246 -0.62 11.31 -19.27
C SER A 246 -0.97 12.04 -17.97
N PHE A 247 0.02 12.57 -17.24
CA PHE A 247 -0.18 13.10 -15.89
C PHE A 247 0.25 14.56 -15.70
N GLY A 248 1.03 15.12 -16.62
CA GLY A 248 1.64 16.46 -16.48
C GLY A 248 0.65 17.63 -16.40
N ASN A 249 -0.56 17.47 -16.93
CA ASN A 249 -1.57 18.55 -17.03
C ASN A 249 -2.92 18.15 -16.41
N LEU A 250 -2.96 17.21 -15.47
CA LEU A 250 -4.20 16.81 -14.82
C LEU A 250 -4.62 17.83 -13.76
N GLU A 251 -5.86 18.34 -13.87
CA GLU A 251 -6.44 19.19 -12.83
C GLU A 251 -6.46 18.49 -11.47
N TYR A 252 -6.22 19.26 -10.39
CA TYR A 252 -6.21 18.81 -9.00
C TYR A 252 -5.08 17.81 -8.65
N LEU A 253 -4.06 17.70 -9.51
CA LEU A 253 -2.87 16.89 -9.29
C LEU A 253 -1.64 17.72 -9.65
N ARG A 254 -0.78 18.01 -8.67
CA ARG A 254 0.51 18.63 -8.96
C ARG A 254 1.42 17.58 -9.61
N TYR A 255 2.14 17.97 -10.65
CA TYR A 255 3.13 17.13 -11.31
C TYR A 255 4.52 17.72 -11.13
N ASP A 256 5.47 16.89 -10.66
CA ASP A 256 6.88 17.24 -10.53
C ASP A 256 7.73 16.18 -11.22
N LEU A 257 8.69 16.59 -12.06
CA LEU A 257 9.66 15.69 -12.69
C LEU A 257 10.97 15.73 -11.91
N ALA A 258 11.37 14.60 -11.35
CA ALA A 258 12.64 14.41 -10.65
C ALA A 258 13.59 13.59 -11.52
N GLU A 259 14.58 14.27 -12.09
CA GLU A 259 15.63 13.70 -12.92
C GLU A 259 16.95 14.46 -12.69
N GLY A 260 18.05 14.00 -13.26
CA GLY A 260 19.34 14.65 -13.13
C GLY A 260 20.22 14.06 -12.03
N GLU A 261 21.01 14.91 -11.39
CA GLU A 261 21.90 14.54 -10.30
C GLU A 261 21.12 14.41 -8.96
N ILE A 262 21.69 13.69 -8.01
CA ILE A 262 20.99 13.39 -6.74
C ILE A 262 20.57 14.63 -5.96
N ASP A 263 21.32 15.73 -6.05
CA ASP A 263 20.97 17.00 -5.41
C ASP A 263 19.78 17.69 -6.08
N GLU A 264 19.62 17.56 -7.40
CA GLU A 264 18.45 18.06 -8.14
C GLU A 264 17.20 17.22 -7.81
N VAL A 265 17.36 15.90 -7.76
CA VAL A 265 16.31 14.98 -7.31
C VAL A 265 15.89 15.29 -5.87
N TRP A 266 16.87 15.57 -4.98
CA TRP A 266 16.61 15.96 -3.60
C TRP A 266 15.74 17.20 -3.49
N ASP A 267 16.09 18.26 -4.19
CA ASP A 267 15.38 19.54 -4.13
C ASP A 267 13.95 19.40 -4.68
N THR A 268 13.76 18.67 -5.79
CA THR A 268 12.43 18.39 -6.38
C THR A 268 11.54 17.59 -5.42
N VAL A 269 12.08 16.54 -4.82
CA VAL A 269 11.34 15.72 -3.85
C VAL A 269 10.96 16.55 -2.62
N ALA A 270 11.88 17.41 -2.12
CA ALA A 270 11.61 18.30 -1.00
C ALA A 270 10.43 19.25 -1.27
N GLU A 271 10.35 19.79 -2.48
CA GLU A 271 9.22 20.63 -2.88
C GLU A 271 7.90 19.88 -2.95
N ALA A 272 7.90 18.68 -3.55
CA ALA A 272 6.72 17.83 -3.65
C ALA A 272 6.20 17.44 -2.25
N VAL A 273 7.08 17.00 -1.35
CA VAL A 273 6.73 16.64 0.04
C VAL A 273 6.18 17.85 0.79
N ARG A 274 6.83 19.02 0.68
CA ARG A 274 6.37 20.27 1.30
C ARG A 274 4.98 20.67 0.81
N TYR A 275 4.74 20.56 -0.50
CA TYR A 275 3.44 20.85 -1.09
C TYR A 275 2.35 19.91 -0.56
N VAL A 276 2.54 18.61 -0.62
CA VAL A 276 1.54 17.62 -0.16
C VAL A 276 1.21 17.83 1.32
N ARG A 277 2.24 18.06 2.15
CA ARG A 277 2.08 18.28 3.59
C ARG A 277 1.37 19.60 3.90
N GLY A 278 1.78 20.70 3.27
CA GLY A 278 1.25 22.04 3.54
C GLY A 278 -0.12 22.27 2.90
N ALA A 279 -0.27 21.94 1.62
CA ALA A 279 -1.51 22.16 0.89
C ALA A 279 -2.59 21.09 1.13
N ARG A 280 -2.20 19.94 1.67
CA ARG A 280 -3.07 18.76 1.85
C ARG A 280 -3.73 18.32 0.54
N ARG A 281 -2.96 18.37 -0.56
CA ARG A 281 -3.38 18.02 -1.92
C ARG A 281 -2.44 16.99 -2.53
N PRO A 282 -2.91 16.18 -3.50
CA PRO A 282 -2.08 15.15 -4.12
C PRO A 282 -1.02 15.76 -5.03
N ALA A 283 0.15 15.11 -5.07
CA ALA A 283 1.17 15.35 -6.07
C ALA A 283 1.56 14.02 -6.74
N PHE A 284 1.98 14.13 -7.99
CA PHE A 284 2.54 13.05 -8.79
C PHE A 284 4.00 13.38 -9.07
N LEU A 285 4.89 12.69 -8.40
CA LEU A 285 6.33 12.78 -8.60
C LEU A 285 6.75 11.75 -9.65
N HIS A 286 7.19 12.20 -10.80
CA HIS A 286 7.78 11.38 -11.85
C HIS A 286 9.28 11.28 -11.60
N LEU A 287 9.72 10.14 -11.03
CA LEU A 287 11.13 9.88 -10.72
C LEU A 287 11.75 9.05 -11.85
N ARG A 288 12.69 9.63 -12.57
CA ARG A 288 13.46 8.92 -13.62
C ARG A 288 14.45 7.97 -12.98
N THR A 289 14.39 6.72 -13.41
CA THR A 289 15.25 5.64 -12.93
C THR A 289 15.77 4.82 -14.10
N VAL A 290 16.55 3.78 -13.83
CA VAL A 290 16.90 2.76 -14.81
C VAL A 290 16.65 1.38 -14.21
N ARG A 291 16.56 0.36 -15.04
CA ARG A 291 16.56 -1.03 -14.58
C ARG A 291 17.83 -1.71 -15.10
N LEU A 292 18.74 -2.02 -14.17
CA LEU A 292 20.06 -2.55 -14.53
C LEU A 292 20.06 -4.04 -14.84
N TRP A 293 19.15 -4.79 -14.24
CA TRP A 293 19.05 -6.24 -14.41
C TRP A 293 17.65 -6.62 -14.92
N GLY A 294 17.47 -7.88 -15.30
CA GLY A 294 16.17 -8.38 -15.75
C GLY A 294 15.04 -8.10 -14.76
N HIS A 295 13.81 -8.23 -15.21
CA HIS A 295 12.63 -7.92 -14.40
C HIS A 295 12.62 -8.64 -13.04
N ALA A 296 12.96 -9.93 -13.06
CA ALA A 296 13.06 -10.80 -11.89
C ALA A 296 14.20 -11.81 -12.08
N GLY A 297 14.47 -12.64 -11.07
CA GLY A 297 15.61 -13.56 -11.09
C GLY A 297 15.66 -14.60 -12.22
N SER A 298 14.53 -14.89 -12.86
CA SER A 298 14.42 -15.80 -14.01
C SER A 298 14.37 -15.11 -15.38
N ASP A 299 14.41 -13.78 -15.41
CA ASP A 299 14.26 -13.00 -16.64
C ASP A 299 15.58 -12.91 -17.41
N ALA A 300 15.55 -13.32 -18.68
CA ALA A 300 16.66 -13.24 -19.62
C ALA A 300 16.55 -11.97 -20.48
N GLU A 301 17.05 -10.86 -20.00
CA GLU A 301 16.91 -9.54 -20.60
C GLU A 301 17.41 -9.47 -22.06
N GLN A 302 18.43 -10.27 -22.40
CA GLN A 302 18.96 -10.35 -23.77
C GLN A 302 17.96 -10.91 -24.79
N SER A 303 16.82 -11.46 -24.35
CA SER A 303 15.76 -11.92 -25.26
C SER A 303 14.91 -10.79 -25.84
N TYR A 304 14.98 -9.58 -25.25
CA TYR A 304 14.16 -8.43 -25.65
C TYR A 304 14.89 -7.08 -25.63
N ARG A 305 16.17 -7.04 -25.27
CA ARG A 305 17.04 -5.85 -25.35
C ARG A 305 18.34 -6.18 -26.06
N SER A 306 18.82 -5.24 -26.86
CA SER A 306 20.14 -5.35 -27.49
C SER A 306 21.28 -5.14 -26.46
N ALA A 307 22.48 -5.54 -26.83
CA ALA A 307 23.67 -5.31 -26.00
C ALA A 307 23.95 -3.81 -25.80
N GLU A 308 23.67 -3.00 -26.84
CA GLU A 308 23.82 -1.55 -26.80
C GLU A 308 22.85 -0.90 -25.83
N GLU A 309 21.56 -1.25 -25.89
CA GLU A 309 20.55 -0.74 -24.94
C GLU A 309 20.88 -1.10 -23.48
N ILE A 310 21.44 -2.27 -23.29
CA ILE A 310 21.88 -2.75 -21.99
C ILE A 310 23.06 -1.90 -21.49
N ALA A 311 24.08 -1.67 -22.33
CA ALA A 311 25.26 -0.87 -22.00
C ALA A 311 24.87 0.60 -21.72
N GLU A 312 23.93 1.18 -22.47
CA GLU A 312 23.40 2.52 -22.23
C GLU A 312 22.72 2.62 -20.86
N ASN A 313 21.97 1.62 -20.44
CA ASN A 313 21.36 1.57 -19.12
C ASN A 313 22.41 1.45 -18.00
N GLU A 314 23.45 0.63 -18.21
CA GLU A 314 24.56 0.49 -17.25
C GLU A 314 25.35 1.79 -17.09
N ALA A 315 25.55 2.55 -18.17
CA ALA A 315 26.21 3.86 -18.10
C ALA A 315 25.42 4.89 -17.27
N ARG A 316 24.12 4.67 -17.09
CA ARG A 316 23.23 5.51 -16.27
C ARG A 316 23.02 4.96 -14.85
N ASP A 317 23.84 4.00 -14.41
CA ASP A 317 23.76 3.44 -13.06
C ASP A 317 23.78 4.57 -12.00
N PRO A 318 22.75 4.69 -11.14
CA PRO A 318 22.68 5.73 -10.13
C PRO A 318 23.82 5.65 -9.11
N LEU A 319 24.32 4.44 -8.76
CA LEU A 319 25.48 4.34 -7.87
C LEU A 319 26.74 4.91 -8.50
N LEU A 320 26.97 4.62 -9.77
CA LEU A 320 28.13 5.14 -10.50
C LEU A 320 28.04 6.68 -10.63
N ARG A 321 26.87 7.22 -10.97
CA ARG A 321 26.65 8.66 -11.07
C ARG A 321 26.82 9.36 -9.74
N ASN A 322 26.23 8.82 -8.69
CA ASN A 322 26.28 9.40 -7.35
C ASN A 322 27.71 9.33 -6.76
N ALA A 323 28.45 8.25 -6.99
CA ALA A 323 29.86 8.17 -6.62
C ALA A 323 30.69 9.27 -7.30
N ARG A 324 30.49 9.49 -8.63
CA ARG A 324 31.12 10.60 -9.35
C ARG A 324 30.77 11.94 -8.74
N ARG A 325 29.49 12.18 -8.49
CA ARG A 325 29.01 13.43 -7.90
C ARG A 325 29.62 13.73 -6.54
N LEU A 326 29.76 12.69 -5.66
CA LEU A 326 30.40 12.82 -4.35
C LEU A 326 31.89 13.14 -4.46
N VAL A 327 32.59 12.49 -5.38
CA VAL A 327 34.03 12.74 -5.61
C VAL A 327 34.24 14.12 -6.22
N GLU A 328 33.52 14.47 -7.27
CA GLU A 328 33.66 15.76 -7.98
C GLU A 328 33.33 16.98 -7.11
N SER A 329 32.38 16.81 -6.18
CA SER A 329 32.05 17.88 -5.22
C SER A 329 33.01 17.97 -4.03
N GLY A 330 33.89 16.98 -3.84
CA GLY A 330 34.73 16.88 -2.64
C GLY A 330 33.99 16.44 -1.39
N ALA A 331 32.76 15.92 -1.51
CA ALA A 331 31.98 15.42 -0.37
C ALA A 331 32.55 14.10 0.18
N ALA A 332 33.17 13.29 -0.66
CA ALA A 332 33.91 12.09 -0.26
C ALA A 332 35.12 11.85 -1.18
N THR A 333 36.16 11.21 -0.66
CA THR A 333 37.29 10.74 -1.49
C THR A 333 36.96 9.39 -2.12
N PRO A 334 37.60 9.04 -3.26
CA PRO A 334 37.47 7.70 -3.84
C PRO A 334 37.79 6.58 -2.85
N ASP A 335 38.84 6.73 -2.05
CA ASP A 335 39.25 5.73 -1.03
C ASP A 335 38.17 5.53 0.05
N GLN A 336 37.53 6.61 0.49
CA GLN A 336 36.40 6.54 1.43
C GLN A 336 35.22 5.74 0.85
N LEU A 337 34.85 6.02 -0.41
CA LEU A 337 33.76 5.30 -1.08
C LEU A 337 34.11 3.83 -1.35
N GLN A 338 35.38 3.54 -1.69
CA GLN A 338 35.85 2.18 -1.88
C GLN A 338 35.82 1.37 -0.57
N ALA A 339 36.28 1.98 0.52
CA ALA A 339 36.22 1.36 1.85
C ALA A 339 34.75 1.11 2.27
N MET A 340 33.85 2.07 2.04
CA MET A 340 32.41 1.93 2.33
C MET A 340 31.78 0.79 1.51
N LEU A 341 32.12 0.66 0.23
CA LEU A 341 31.64 -0.42 -0.62
C LEU A 341 32.12 -1.78 -0.13
N ALA A 342 33.41 -1.89 0.20
CA ALA A 342 34.00 -3.14 0.70
C ALA A 342 33.36 -3.58 2.03
N ASP A 343 33.24 -2.66 3.00
CA ASP A 343 32.60 -2.91 4.29
C ASP A 343 31.10 -3.31 4.12
N THR A 344 30.39 -2.62 3.24
CA THR A 344 28.98 -2.95 2.99
C THR A 344 28.80 -4.33 2.36
N ARG A 345 29.67 -4.72 1.41
CA ARG A 345 29.69 -6.07 0.83
C ARG A 345 29.90 -7.13 1.90
N GLU A 346 30.92 -6.94 2.75
CA GLU A 346 31.22 -7.88 3.83
C GLU A 346 30.05 -8.02 4.81
N ARG A 347 29.53 -6.90 5.33
CA ARG A 347 28.42 -6.88 6.29
C ARG A 347 27.15 -7.54 5.75
N VAL A 348 26.77 -7.24 4.52
CA VAL A 348 25.55 -7.78 3.92
C VAL A 348 25.70 -9.27 3.64
N MET A 349 26.86 -9.73 3.16
CA MET A 349 27.10 -11.16 2.93
C MET A 349 27.16 -11.96 4.24
N ALA A 350 27.79 -11.42 5.28
CA ALA A 350 27.80 -12.05 6.61
C ALA A 350 26.36 -12.16 7.17
N ALA A 351 25.57 -11.10 7.04
CA ALA A 351 24.15 -11.10 7.44
C ALA A 351 23.32 -12.11 6.62
N ALA A 352 23.59 -12.27 5.32
CA ALA A 352 22.93 -13.25 4.46
C ALA A 352 23.22 -14.69 4.91
N GLU A 353 24.47 -15.02 5.23
CA GLU A 353 24.83 -16.33 5.77
C GLU A 353 24.16 -16.60 7.13
N GLU A 354 24.09 -15.60 8.00
CA GLU A 354 23.39 -15.72 9.29
C GLU A 354 21.88 -15.92 9.09
N ALA A 355 21.25 -15.19 8.18
CA ALA A 355 19.83 -15.33 7.89
C ALA A 355 19.46 -16.76 7.43
N THR A 356 20.34 -17.44 6.69
CA THR A 356 20.08 -18.82 6.23
C THR A 356 20.05 -19.85 7.36
N ARG A 357 20.57 -19.52 8.53
CA ARG A 357 20.58 -20.40 9.73
C ARG A 357 19.34 -20.23 10.59
N ARG A 358 18.53 -19.23 10.30
CA ARG A 358 17.33 -18.92 11.08
C ARG A 358 16.18 -19.88 10.78
N PRO A 359 15.28 -20.11 11.75
CA PRO A 359 14.19 -21.06 11.59
C PRO A 359 13.20 -20.64 10.49
N ARG A 360 12.43 -21.62 10.02
CA ARG A 360 11.32 -21.42 9.08
C ARG A 360 10.03 -21.96 9.67
N LEU A 361 8.89 -21.62 9.06
CA LEU A 361 7.62 -22.27 9.39
C LEU A 361 7.66 -23.73 8.91
N GLU A 362 7.21 -24.66 9.75
CA GLU A 362 7.30 -26.10 9.50
C GLU A 362 5.94 -26.75 9.26
N THR A 363 4.86 -26.19 9.82
CA THR A 363 3.51 -26.76 9.73
C THR A 363 2.54 -25.89 8.96
N THR A 364 1.51 -26.51 8.40
CA THR A 364 0.41 -25.79 7.72
C THR A 364 -0.31 -24.85 8.70
N GLU A 365 -0.50 -25.29 9.95
CA GLU A 365 -1.15 -24.52 11.01
C GLU A 365 -0.39 -23.23 11.29
N GLU A 366 0.94 -23.28 11.40
CA GLU A 366 1.77 -22.09 11.57
C GLU A 366 1.65 -21.14 10.36
N VAL A 367 1.66 -21.70 9.15
CA VAL A 367 1.57 -20.89 7.92
C VAL A 367 0.25 -20.13 7.86
N VAL A 368 -0.88 -20.78 8.14
CA VAL A 368 -2.22 -20.19 7.96
C VAL A 368 -2.73 -19.41 9.18
N ALA A 369 -2.06 -19.51 10.34
CA ALA A 369 -2.52 -18.94 11.60
C ALA A 369 -3.03 -17.48 11.52
N PRO A 370 -2.34 -16.52 10.86
CA PRO A 370 -2.83 -15.14 10.81
C PRO A 370 -3.89 -14.87 9.74
N MET A 371 -4.20 -15.86 8.89
CA MET A 371 -5.14 -15.67 7.77
C MET A 371 -6.58 -15.51 8.24
N ALA A 372 -6.98 -16.29 9.25
CA ALA A 372 -8.36 -16.37 9.68
C ALA A 372 -8.49 -16.44 11.22
N PRO A 373 -8.00 -15.44 11.96
CA PRO A 373 -8.14 -15.43 13.42
C PRO A 373 -9.63 -15.50 13.81
N TYR A 374 -9.92 -16.19 14.91
CA TYR A 374 -11.28 -16.37 15.39
C TYR A 374 -11.34 -16.39 16.93
N HIS A 375 -11.85 -15.32 17.51
CA HIS A 375 -12.00 -15.14 18.95
C HIS A 375 -13.48 -15.02 19.34
N PRO A 376 -14.25 -16.12 19.37
CA PRO A 376 -15.72 -16.09 19.51
C PRO A 376 -16.20 -15.39 20.78
N VAL A 377 -15.49 -15.53 21.89
CA VAL A 377 -15.84 -14.86 23.16
C VAL A 377 -15.74 -13.33 23.02
N GLY A 378 -14.67 -12.83 22.40
CA GLY A 378 -14.50 -11.40 22.14
C GLY A 378 -15.54 -10.88 21.15
N ILE A 379 -15.83 -11.63 20.09
CA ILE A 379 -16.87 -11.28 19.09
C ILE A 379 -18.24 -11.15 19.78
N VAL A 380 -18.64 -12.15 20.57
CA VAL A 380 -19.93 -12.13 21.30
C VAL A 380 -19.99 -10.96 22.28
N ALA A 381 -18.92 -10.72 23.04
CA ALA A 381 -18.85 -9.61 23.98
C ALA A 381 -18.98 -8.24 23.26
N ARG A 382 -18.31 -8.07 22.11
CA ARG A 382 -18.44 -6.86 21.29
C ARG A 382 -19.84 -6.70 20.69
N ALA A 383 -20.44 -7.76 20.22
CA ALA A 383 -21.79 -7.73 19.66
C ALA A 383 -22.83 -7.40 20.74
N ALA A 384 -22.67 -7.93 21.94
CA ALA A 384 -23.59 -7.74 23.06
C ALA A 384 -23.42 -6.41 23.78
N LYS A 385 -22.25 -5.74 23.68
CA LYS A 385 -21.94 -4.51 24.43
C LYS A 385 -22.98 -3.42 24.19
N PRO A 386 -23.78 -3.04 25.19
CA PRO A 386 -24.72 -1.92 25.06
C PRO A 386 -23.91 -0.62 24.97
N LEU A 387 -24.13 0.14 23.93
CA LEU A 387 -23.44 1.43 23.71
C LEU A 387 -24.41 2.61 23.70
N LEU A 388 -25.70 2.32 23.63
CA LEU A 388 -26.77 3.28 23.85
C LEU A 388 -27.54 2.87 25.10
N ASN A 389 -28.00 3.87 25.86
CA ASN A 389 -29.02 3.65 26.87
C ASN A 389 -30.23 2.94 26.21
N PRO A 390 -30.79 1.88 26.81
CA PRO A 390 -31.89 1.13 26.23
C PRO A 390 -33.08 1.99 25.80
N ALA A 391 -33.42 3.03 26.54
CA ALA A 391 -34.49 3.97 26.20
C ALA A 391 -34.15 4.77 24.94
N ALA A 392 -32.94 5.31 24.85
CA ALA A 392 -32.47 6.05 23.66
C ALA A 392 -32.39 5.13 22.42
N ARG A 393 -32.00 3.87 22.60
CA ARG A 393 -31.99 2.88 21.51
C ARG A 393 -33.42 2.57 21.04
N LEU A 394 -34.36 2.41 21.93
CA LEU A 394 -35.75 2.18 21.59
C LEU A 394 -36.36 3.37 20.85
N GLU A 395 -36.08 4.60 21.32
CA GLU A 395 -36.48 5.83 20.64
C GLU A 395 -35.88 5.94 19.24
N LEU A 396 -34.58 5.64 19.10
CA LEU A 396 -33.87 5.60 17.81
C LEU A 396 -34.60 4.73 16.77
N HIS A 397 -35.25 3.65 17.21
CA HIS A 397 -35.96 2.71 16.36
C HIS A 397 -37.48 2.91 16.34
N GLY A 398 -37.98 4.05 16.83
CA GLY A 398 -39.42 4.35 16.83
C GLY A 398 -40.26 3.37 17.63
N GLY A 399 -39.73 2.89 18.75
CA GLY A 399 -40.41 2.02 19.69
C GLY A 399 -40.36 0.52 19.39
N THR A 400 -39.69 0.08 18.32
CA THR A 400 -39.56 -1.35 17.97
C THR A 400 -38.11 -1.68 17.60
N LEU A 401 -37.47 -2.57 18.37
CA LEU A 401 -36.09 -2.98 18.12
C LEU A 401 -35.96 -3.84 16.85
N PRO A 402 -34.81 -3.81 16.14
CA PRO A 402 -34.59 -4.61 14.95
C PRO A 402 -34.80 -6.10 15.16
N GLU A 403 -34.40 -6.63 16.33
CA GLU A 403 -34.52 -8.03 16.69
C GLU A 403 -35.98 -8.48 16.88
N ALA A 404 -36.90 -7.56 17.06
CA ALA A 404 -38.34 -7.80 17.17
C ALA A 404 -39.10 -7.63 15.85
N ALA A 405 -38.42 -7.74 14.72
CA ALA A 405 -38.95 -7.47 13.38
C ALA A 405 -40.21 -8.31 13.03
N LEU A 406 -40.35 -9.48 13.64
CA LEU A 406 -41.48 -10.38 13.38
C LEU A 406 -42.65 -10.23 14.38
N ILE A 407 -42.59 -9.28 15.33
CA ILE A 407 -43.57 -9.13 16.42
C ILE A 407 -43.88 -7.66 16.66
N PRO A 408 -45.11 -7.25 16.78
CA PRO A 408 -46.34 -7.62 16.06
C PRO A 408 -46.41 -6.90 14.70
N THR A 409 -45.50 -5.93 14.44
CA THR A 409 -45.39 -5.20 13.17
C THR A 409 -44.25 -5.80 12.38
N ALA A 410 -44.58 -6.61 11.37
CA ALA A 410 -43.58 -7.16 10.45
C ALA A 410 -42.74 -6.05 9.81
N ARG A 411 -41.43 -6.17 9.87
CA ARG A 411 -40.49 -5.35 9.12
C ARG A 411 -39.91 -6.16 7.97
N THR A 412 -39.67 -5.49 6.84
CA THR A 412 -38.95 -6.10 5.72
C THR A 412 -37.49 -6.33 6.08
N LEU A 413 -36.82 -7.22 5.38
CA LEU A 413 -35.39 -7.46 5.57
C LEU A 413 -34.58 -6.15 5.38
N ALA A 414 -34.92 -5.34 4.35
CA ALA A 414 -34.31 -4.03 4.14
C ALA A 414 -34.51 -3.07 5.34
N GLY A 415 -35.72 -3.05 5.92
CA GLY A 415 -36.01 -2.27 7.13
C GLY A 415 -35.25 -2.74 8.38
N CYS A 416 -35.04 -4.04 8.53
CA CYS A 416 -34.22 -4.60 9.61
C CYS A 416 -32.76 -4.27 9.45
N LEU A 417 -32.22 -4.32 8.24
CA LEU A 417 -30.84 -3.92 7.95
C LEU A 417 -30.65 -2.42 8.18
N ASN A 418 -31.59 -1.57 7.74
CA ASN A 418 -31.53 -0.13 8.02
C ASN A 418 -31.44 0.17 9.51
N ALA A 419 -32.27 -0.48 10.30
CA ALA A 419 -32.30 -0.31 11.75
C ALA A 419 -30.99 -0.84 12.40
N ALA A 420 -30.46 -1.98 11.94
CA ALA A 420 -29.19 -2.52 12.43
C ALA A 420 -28.01 -1.61 12.09
N LEU A 421 -27.98 -1.03 10.89
CA LEU A 421 -26.97 -0.02 10.48
C LEU A 421 -27.07 1.25 11.34
N ALA A 422 -28.30 1.71 11.63
CA ALA A 422 -28.49 2.83 12.55
C ALA A 422 -27.97 2.54 13.95
N ASP A 423 -28.19 1.32 14.45
CA ASP A 423 -27.70 0.85 15.74
C ASP A 423 -26.15 0.84 15.78
N GLU A 424 -25.50 0.26 14.76
CA GLU A 424 -24.03 0.24 14.67
C GLU A 424 -23.43 1.64 14.52
N LEU A 425 -24.01 2.52 13.74
CA LEU A 425 -23.63 3.92 13.65
C LEU A 425 -23.84 4.68 14.97
N GLY A 426 -24.92 4.41 15.68
CA GLY A 426 -25.20 5.05 16.97
C GLY A 426 -24.27 4.60 18.09
N ARG A 427 -23.84 3.35 18.07
CA ARG A 427 -23.03 2.74 19.14
C ARG A 427 -21.51 2.84 18.93
N ARG A 428 -21.05 3.08 17.71
CA ARG A 428 -19.62 3.06 17.35
C ARG A 428 -19.22 4.32 16.57
N PRO A 429 -18.46 5.24 17.18
CA PRO A 429 -18.01 6.44 16.48
C PRO A 429 -17.08 6.14 15.30
N GLU A 430 -16.32 5.03 15.33
CA GLU A 430 -15.41 4.59 14.30
C GLU A 430 -16.10 4.03 13.04
N VAL A 431 -17.38 3.66 13.11
CA VAL A 431 -18.11 3.10 11.95
C VAL A 431 -18.41 4.20 10.93
N ILE A 432 -18.06 3.93 9.67
CA ILE A 432 -18.44 4.72 8.50
C ILE A 432 -19.17 3.84 7.47
N LEU A 433 -20.20 4.39 6.83
CA LEU A 433 -21.03 3.72 5.84
C LEU A 433 -20.96 4.48 4.52
N PHE A 434 -20.58 3.83 3.44
CA PHE A 434 -20.42 4.50 2.15
C PHE A 434 -20.50 3.54 0.97
N GLY A 435 -20.67 4.11 -0.21
CA GLY A 435 -20.80 3.41 -1.48
C GLY A 435 -21.51 4.30 -2.49
N GLU A 436 -21.99 3.73 -3.57
CA GLU A 436 -22.79 4.41 -4.56
C GLU A 436 -24.23 4.59 -4.06
N ASP A 437 -24.79 5.79 -4.17
CA ASP A 437 -26.18 6.09 -3.77
C ASP A 437 -26.52 5.86 -2.28
N VAL A 438 -25.52 5.60 -1.44
CA VAL A 438 -25.68 5.26 -0.01
C VAL A 438 -26.14 6.48 0.82
N GLY A 439 -25.73 7.67 0.40
CA GLY A 439 -25.95 8.92 1.12
C GLY A 439 -27.40 9.42 1.05
N ARG A 440 -27.61 10.49 0.30
CA ARG A 440 -28.91 11.17 0.25
C ARG A 440 -30.03 10.31 -0.32
N LYS A 441 -29.75 9.50 -1.34
CA LYS A 441 -30.72 8.61 -1.97
C LYS A 441 -31.15 7.48 -1.04
N GLY A 442 -30.25 6.98 -0.20
CA GLY A 442 -30.56 5.92 0.75
C GLY A 442 -30.43 4.50 0.21
N GLY A 443 -29.61 4.31 -0.85
CA GLY A 443 -29.41 3.04 -1.54
C GLY A 443 -30.49 2.72 -2.56
N VAL A 444 -30.19 1.79 -3.47
CA VAL A 444 -31.12 1.36 -4.53
C VAL A 444 -32.41 0.75 -3.95
N TYR A 445 -32.28 0.03 -2.85
CA TYR A 445 -33.36 -0.67 -2.16
C TYR A 445 -33.76 -0.02 -0.81
N ASN A 446 -33.42 1.25 -0.61
CA ASN A 446 -33.70 2.05 0.59
C ASN A 446 -33.08 1.49 1.89
N VAL A 447 -32.12 0.58 1.83
CA VAL A 447 -31.48 0.00 3.02
C VAL A 447 -30.77 1.05 3.86
N THR A 448 -30.22 2.11 3.26
CA THR A 448 -29.52 3.20 3.96
C THR A 448 -30.34 4.49 4.06
N ASN A 449 -31.62 4.43 3.73
CA ASN A 449 -32.51 5.61 3.73
C ASN A 449 -32.52 6.31 5.09
N GLY A 450 -32.35 7.64 5.05
CA GLY A 450 -32.37 8.51 6.23
C GLY A 450 -31.12 8.47 7.11
N LEU A 451 -30.18 7.55 6.91
CA LEU A 451 -28.99 7.42 7.75
C LEU A 451 -28.04 8.61 7.60
N GLN A 452 -27.83 9.13 6.38
CA GLN A 452 -26.99 10.32 6.20
C GLN A 452 -27.56 11.54 6.93
N ARG A 453 -28.88 11.75 6.89
CA ARG A 453 -29.53 12.85 7.62
C ARG A 453 -29.35 12.73 9.13
N ARG A 454 -29.32 11.52 9.68
CA ARG A 454 -29.19 11.25 11.12
C ARG A 454 -27.75 11.34 11.63
N PHE A 455 -26.79 10.83 10.85
CA PHE A 455 -25.40 10.67 11.28
C PHE A 455 -24.41 11.60 10.57
N GLY A 456 -24.89 12.36 9.58
CA GLY A 456 -24.10 13.34 8.83
C GLY A 456 -23.23 12.74 7.72
N THR A 457 -22.79 13.60 6.80
CA THR A 457 -21.92 13.23 5.66
C THR A 457 -20.52 12.78 6.07
N GLY A 458 -20.11 13.06 7.29
CA GLY A 458 -18.87 12.54 7.87
C GLY A 458 -18.90 11.04 8.09
N ARG A 459 -20.07 10.47 8.34
CA ARG A 459 -20.28 9.06 8.68
C ARG A 459 -20.95 8.27 7.57
N VAL A 460 -21.88 8.88 6.82
CA VAL A 460 -22.64 8.24 5.74
C VAL A 460 -22.51 9.10 4.50
N PHE A 461 -21.89 8.56 3.43
CA PHE A 461 -21.56 9.37 2.24
C PHE A 461 -21.51 8.54 0.95
N ASP A 462 -21.68 9.24 -0.15
CA ASP A 462 -21.52 8.69 -1.50
C ASP A 462 -20.05 8.74 -1.93
N THR A 463 -19.64 7.79 -2.76
CA THR A 463 -18.33 7.71 -3.40
C THR A 463 -18.46 7.97 -4.90
N LEU A 464 -17.32 7.92 -5.61
CA LEU A 464 -17.33 7.72 -7.05
C LEU A 464 -18.00 6.39 -7.40
N LEU A 465 -18.59 6.32 -8.59
CA LEU A 465 -19.11 5.09 -9.18
C LEU A 465 -17.91 4.26 -9.69
N ASP A 466 -17.23 3.61 -8.75
CA ASP A 466 -16.08 2.74 -9.01
C ASP A 466 -15.83 1.82 -7.80
N GLU A 467 -16.13 0.56 -7.95
CA GLU A 467 -16.05 -0.46 -6.89
C GLU A 467 -14.63 -0.65 -6.37
N THR A 468 -13.62 -0.47 -7.23
CA THR A 468 -12.20 -0.51 -6.84
C THR A 468 -11.86 0.60 -5.85
N SER A 469 -12.34 1.81 -6.09
CA SER A 469 -12.16 2.97 -5.19
C SER A 469 -12.92 2.80 -3.88
N ILE A 470 -14.14 2.26 -3.93
CA ILE A 470 -14.94 1.96 -2.73
C ILE A 470 -14.16 1.03 -1.80
N LEU A 471 -13.65 -0.08 -2.32
CA LEU A 471 -12.87 -1.03 -1.52
C LEU A 471 -11.51 -0.46 -1.10
N GLY A 472 -10.89 0.37 -1.93
CA GLY A 472 -9.67 1.11 -1.56
C GLY A 472 -9.88 2.04 -0.37
N ILE A 473 -10.99 2.81 -0.37
CA ILE A 473 -11.36 3.66 0.78
C ILE A 473 -11.60 2.80 2.02
N ALA A 474 -12.29 1.66 1.89
CA ALA A 474 -12.52 0.74 3.02
C ALA A 474 -11.19 0.27 3.63
N GLN A 475 -10.27 -0.23 2.82
CA GLN A 475 -8.97 -0.70 3.29
C GLN A 475 -8.13 0.40 3.94
N GLY A 476 -8.04 1.56 3.29
CA GLY A 476 -7.29 2.69 3.84
C GLY A 476 -7.86 3.21 5.15
N ALA A 477 -9.19 3.29 5.26
CA ALA A 477 -9.89 3.67 6.48
C ALA A 477 -9.65 2.66 7.62
N ALA A 478 -9.71 1.37 7.31
CA ALA A 478 -9.50 0.28 8.26
C ALA A 478 -8.07 0.32 8.86
N ASN A 479 -7.07 0.65 8.06
CA ASN A 479 -5.67 0.69 8.51
C ASN A 479 -5.41 1.78 9.57
N ILE A 480 -6.26 2.78 9.70
CA ILE A 480 -6.13 3.88 10.68
C ILE A 480 -7.22 3.85 11.78
N GLY A 481 -7.87 2.71 11.97
CA GLY A 481 -8.77 2.51 13.11
C GLY A 481 -10.24 2.86 12.85
N LEU A 482 -10.63 3.28 11.64
CA LEU A 482 -12.03 3.33 11.24
C LEU A 482 -12.56 1.92 10.96
N LEU A 483 -13.87 1.74 11.09
CA LEU A 483 -14.55 0.49 10.79
C LEU A 483 -15.53 0.70 9.62
N PRO A 484 -15.08 0.46 8.38
CA PRO A 484 -15.87 0.67 7.20
C PRO A 484 -16.95 -0.40 7.02
N ILE A 485 -18.15 0.06 6.69
CA ILE A 485 -19.23 -0.72 6.09
C ILE A 485 -19.40 -0.17 4.67
N ALA A 486 -18.74 -0.81 3.71
CA ALA A 486 -18.77 -0.41 2.31
C ALA A 486 -19.92 -1.12 1.59
N GLU A 487 -20.59 -0.44 0.66
CA GLU A 487 -21.64 -1.04 -0.18
C GLU A 487 -21.18 -1.11 -1.63
N ILE A 488 -21.24 -2.29 -2.21
CA ILE A 488 -21.19 -2.52 -3.66
C ILE A 488 -22.61 -2.80 -4.11
N GLN A 489 -23.10 -2.04 -5.07
CA GLN A 489 -24.53 -1.99 -5.42
C GLN A 489 -25.15 -3.33 -5.84
N TYR A 490 -24.35 -4.19 -6.50
CA TYR A 490 -24.79 -5.52 -6.96
C TYR A 490 -23.62 -6.51 -6.97
N LEU A 491 -23.91 -7.76 -6.68
CA LEU A 491 -22.91 -8.84 -6.74
C LEU A 491 -22.22 -8.91 -8.10
N ALA A 492 -22.93 -8.70 -9.19
CA ALA A 492 -22.37 -8.65 -10.54
C ALA A 492 -21.26 -7.59 -10.71
N TYR A 493 -21.36 -6.46 -10.01
CA TYR A 493 -20.40 -5.37 -10.11
C TYR A 493 -19.16 -5.58 -9.22
N LEU A 494 -19.29 -6.43 -8.19
CA LEU A 494 -18.18 -6.78 -7.31
C LEU A 494 -16.98 -7.36 -8.09
N HIS A 495 -17.23 -8.02 -9.21
CA HIS A 495 -16.19 -8.60 -10.06
C HIS A 495 -15.20 -7.55 -10.59
N ASN A 496 -15.62 -6.31 -10.78
CA ASN A 496 -14.74 -5.20 -11.17
C ASN A 496 -13.64 -4.91 -10.14
N ALA A 497 -13.89 -5.25 -8.87
CA ALA A 497 -12.98 -4.97 -7.76
C ALA A 497 -12.58 -6.23 -7.00
N LEU A 498 -12.78 -7.40 -7.55
CA LEU A 498 -12.53 -8.68 -6.86
C LEU A 498 -11.10 -8.81 -6.35
N ASP A 499 -10.12 -8.29 -7.08
CA ASP A 499 -8.72 -8.32 -6.65
C ASP A 499 -8.46 -7.44 -5.41
N GLN A 500 -9.23 -6.38 -5.19
CA GLN A 500 -9.14 -5.59 -3.96
C GLN A 500 -9.55 -6.42 -2.73
N ILE A 501 -10.43 -7.40 -2.90
CA ILE A 501 -10.78 -8.35 -1.83
C ILE A 501 -9.72 -9.44 -1.75
N ARG A 502 -9.44 -10.13 -2.86
CA ARG A 502 -8.56 -11.29 -2.93
C ARG A 502 -7.10 -10.94 -2.67
N GLY A 503 -6.58 -9.99 -3.44
CA GLY A 503 -5.16 -9.64 -3.45
C GLY A 503 -4.76 -8.74 -2.27
N GLU A 504 -5.61 -7.84 -1.84
CA GLU A 504 -5.26 -6.82 -0.86
C GLU A 504 -5.95 -7.04 0.51
N ALA A 505 -7.28 -7.02 0.56
CA ALA A 505 -8.00 -7.03 1.83
C ALA A 505 -7.79 -8.34 2.60
N ALA A 506 -7.94 -9.49 1.95
CA ALA A 506 -7.84 -10.81 2.57
C ALA A 506 -6.40 -11.22 2.93
N THR A 507 -5.38 -10.67 2.27
CA THR A 507 -3.99 -11.12 2.44
C THR A 507 -3.16 -10.28 3.40
N LEU A 508 -3.60 -9.06 3.74
CA LEU A 508 -2.80 -8.13 4.55
C LEU A 508 -2.42 -8.72 5.91
N GLN A 509 -3.38 -9.36 6.61
CA GLN A 509 -3.11 -10.04 7.88
C GLN A 509 -2.13 -11.20 7.73
N PHE A 510 -2.25 -11.96 6.65
CA PHE A 510 -1.34 -13.08 6.36
C PHE A 510 0.09 -12.59 6.18
N PHE A 511 0.32 -11.61 5.30
CA PHE A 511 1.67 -11.10 5.01
C PHE A 511 2.28 -10.23 6.12
N SER A 512 1.48 -9.72 7.04
CA SER A 512 1.95 -8.93 8.18
C SER A 512 1.90 -9.66 9.51
N SER A 513 1.63 -10.96 9.51
CA SER A 513 1.42 -11.74 10.75
C SER A 513 0.44 -11.04 11.72
N GLY A 514 -0.64 -10.45 11.18
CA GLY A 514 -1.66 -9.74 11.94
C GLY A 514 -1.31 -8.33 12.41
N GLN A 515 -0.11 -7.82 12.12
CA GLN A 515 0.32 -6.48 12.54
C GLN A 515 -0.39 -5.34 11.79
N PHE A 516 -0.81 -5.60 10.56
CA PHE A 516 -1.75 -4.78 9.81
C PHE A 516 -3.03 -5.56 9.55
N ARG A 517 -4.18 -4.89 9.60
CA ARG A 517 -5.50 -5.52 9.47
C ARG A 517 -6.40 -4.69 8.57
N ASN A 518 -7.33 -5.36 7.91
CA ASN A 518 -8.38 -4.74 7.09
C ASN A 518 -9.78 -5.04 7.64
N PRO A 519 -10.12 -4.63 8.90
CA PRO A 519 -11.47 -4.82 9.43
C PRO A 519 -12.49 -4.12 8.55
N MET A 520 -13.39 -4.88 7.92
CA MET A 520 -14.46 -4.30 7.10
C MET A 520 -15.64 -5.23 6.93
N VAL A 521 -16.80 -4.63 6.70
CA VAL A 521 -17.99 -5.31 6.20
C VAL A 521 -18.28 -4.74 4.81
N VAL A 522 -18.30 -5.59 3.80
CA VAL A 522 -18.69 -5.23 2.44
C VAL A 522 -20.10 -5.75 2.22
N ARG A 523 -21.08 -4.84 2.18
CA ARG A 523 -22.49 -5.15 1.88
C ARG A 523 -22.64 -5.26 0.37
N VAL A 524 -23.26 -6.34 -0.06
CA VAL A 524 -23.44 -6.64 -1.48
C VAL A 524 -24.85 -7.17 -1.72
N PRO A 525 -25.76 -6.37 -2.28
CA PRO A 525 -27.02 -6.88 -2.80
C PRO A 525 -26.80 -7.89 -3.93
N GLY A 526 -27.45 -9.05 -3.82
CA GLY A 526 -27.36 -10.12 -4.81
C GLY A 526 -28.53 -11.08 -4.69
N LEU A 527 -28.50 -12.22 -5.36
CA LEU A 527 -29.53 -13.25 -5.27
C LEU A 527 -30.96 -12.67 -5.49
N ALA A 528 -31.11 -11.88 -6.54
CA ALA A 528 -32.31 -11.08 -6.74
C ALA A 528 -33.51 -11.93 -7.13
N TYR A 529 -33.33 -12.86 -8.08
CA TYR A 529 -34.42 -13.69 -8.63
C TYR A 529 -35.67 -12.88 -9.02
N GLN A 530 -35.46 -11.64 -9.46
CA GLN A 530 -36.55 -10.70 -9.77
C GLN A 530 -37.07 -10.91 -11.19
N LYS A 531 -38.38 -10.94 -11.33
CA LYS A 531 -39.01 -10.98 -12.64
C LYS A 531 -38.91 -9.60 -13.29
N GLY A 532 -38.38 -9.55 -14.52
CA GLY A 532 -38.44 -8.35 -15.38
C GLY A 532 -37.46 -7.23 -15.06
N PHE A 533 -36.54 -7.38 -14.13
CA PHE A 533 -35.57 -6.36 -13.76
C PHE A 533 -34.13 -6.78 -14.09
N GLY A 534 -33.43 -5.94 -14.87
CA GLY A 534 -31.98 -5.98 -15.04
C GLY A 534 -31.35 -7.22 -15.66
N GLY A 535 -32.16 -8.21 -16.07
CA GLY A 535 -31.65 -9.46 -16.62
C GLY A 535 -30.69 -10.18 -15.67
N HIS A 536 -29.77 -10.97 -16.22
CA HIS A 536 -28.84 -11.78 -15.43
C HIS A 536 -27.79 -10.93 -14.65
N PHE A 537 -27.44 -9.73 -15.12
CA PHE A 537 -26.48 -8.87 -14.41
C PHE A 537 -26.96 -8.43 -13.03
N HIS A 538 -28.26 -8.13 -12.86
CA HIS A 538 -28.80 -7.76 -11.56
C HIS A 538 -29.32 -8.96 -10.75
N ASN A 539 -29.33 -10.14 -11.34
CA ASN A 539 -29.75 -11.39 -10.72
C ASN A 539 -28.56 -12.35 -10.52
N ASP A 540 -27.35 -11.81 -10.44
CA ASP A 540 -26.14 -12.60 -10.29
C ASP A 540 -26.12 -13.32 -8.92
N ASN A 541 -25.56 -14.55 -8.91
CA ASN A 541 -25.36 -15.39 -7.74
C ASN A 541 -23.98 -16.08 -7.75
N SER A 542 -22.97 -15.42 -8.32
CA SER A 542 -21.59 -15.90 -8.48
C SER A 542 -20.82 -16.00 -7.15
N ILE A 543 -21.40 -16.62 -6.15
CA ILE A 543 -20.81 -16.75 -4.79
C ILE A 543 -19.50 -17.56 -4.84
N GLY A 544 -19.33 -18.42 -5.82
CA GLY A 544 -18.14 -19.26 -5.98
C GLY A 544 -16.84 -18.45 -6.00
N ALA A 545 -16.83 -17.28 -6.61
CA ALA A 545 -15.67 -16.39 -6.65
C ALA A 545 -15.25 -15.91 -5.25
N LEU A 546 -16.18 -15.70 -4.35
CA LEU A 546 -15.93 -15.27 -2.97
C LEU A 546 -15.54 -16.44 -2.06
N ARG A 547 -16.17 -17.58 -2.24
CA ARG A 547 -15.91 -18.80 -1.47
C ARG A 547 -14.44 -19.24 -1.58
N ASP A 548 -13.84 -19.07 -2.73
CA ASP A 548 -12.48 -19.52 -3.02
C ASP A 548 -11.39 -18.53 -2.56
N ILE A 549 -11.77 -17.42 -1.90
CA ILE A 549 -10.82 -16.45 -1.33
C ILE A 549 -10.53 -16.81 0.14
N PRO A 550 -9.31 -17.25 0.48
CA PRO A 550 -8.96 -17.58 1.85
C PRO A 550 -9.10 -16.38 2.80
N GLY A 551 -9.56 -16.60 4.01
CA GLY A 551 -9.68 -15.56 5.04
C GLY A 551 -10.94 -14.69 4.97
N VAL A 552 -11.71 -14.75 3.88
CA VAL A 552 -12.98 -14.02 3.73
C VAL A 552 -14.12 -14.79 4.42
N VAL A 553 -15.02 -14.05 5.08
CA VAL A 553 -16.27 -14.59 5.62
C VAL A 553 -17.42 -14.16 4.72
N VAL A 554 -18.25 -15.08 4.27
CA VAL A 554 -19.47 -14.79 3.50
C VAL A 554 -20.68 -15.04 4.39
N ALA A 555 -21.46 -13.99 4.68
CA ALA A 555 -22.65 -14.02 5.51
C ALA A 555 -23.89 -13.71 4.66
N VAL A 556 -24.89 -14.59 4.68
CA VAL A 556 -26.11 -14.48 3.86
C VAL A 556 -27.34 -14.63 4.76
N PRO A 557 -28.03 -13.55 5.15
CA PRO A 557 -29.23 -13.63 5.98
C PRO A 557 -30.45 -14.08 5.16
N ALA A 558 -31.36 -14.82 5.81
CA ALA A 558 -32.61 -15.27 5.20
C ALA A 558 -33.86 -14.61 5.79
N ARG A 559 -33.76 -14.02 6.98
CA ARG A 559 -34.87 -13.40 7.73
C ARG A 559 -34.44 -12.05 8.28
N GLY A 560 -35.38 -11.12 8.48
CA GLY A 560 -35.09 -9.78 8.97
C GLY A 560 -34.42 -9.73 10.35
N ASP A 561 -34.88 -10.56 11.30
CA ASP A 561 -34.28 -10.64 12.64
C ASP A 561 -32.87 -11.27 12.62
N ASP A 562 -32.65 -12.27 11.76
CA ASP A 562 -31.32 -12.85 11.56
C ASP A 562 -30.39 -11.85 10.86
N ALA A 563 -30.90 -11.09 9.90
CA ALA A 563 -30.13 -10.05 9.22
C ALA A 563 -29.56 -9.01 10.22
N ALA A 564 -30.40 -8.56 11.16
CA ALA A 564 -29.97 -7.61 12.19
C ALA A 564 -28.89 -8.21 13.10
N ARG A 565 -29.05 -9.46 13.54
CA ARG A 565 -28.07 -10.17 14.39
C ARG A 565 -26.77 -10.48 13.64
N MET A 566 -26.90 -10.98 12.40
CA MET A 566 -25.76 -11.33 11.57
C MET A 566 -24.93 -10.10 11.21
N LEU A 567 -25.56 -8.96 10.86
CA LEU A 567 -24.83 -7.72 10.58
C LEU A 567 -24.07 -7.22 11.81
N ARG A 568 -24.70 -7.25 12.99
CA ARG A 568 -24.03 -6.92 14.26
C ARG A 568 -22.86 -7.86 14.55
N GLY A 569 -23.03 -9.15 14.30
CA GLY A 569 -21.99 -10.17 14.43
C GLY A 569 -20.84 -9.94 13.44
N ALA A 570 -21.16 -9.58 12.18
CA ALA A 570 -20.17 -9.27 11.15
C ALA A 570 -19.32 -8.03 11.52
N VAL A 571 -19.96 -6.97 12.00
CA VAL A 571 -19.27 -5.75 12.49
C VAL A 571 -18.40 -6.07 13.71
N ALA A 572 -18.90 -6.88 14.64
CA ALA A 572 -18.14 -7.31 15.81
C ALA A 572 -16.94 -8.18 15.42
N MET A 573 -17.09 -9.11 14.48
CA MET A 573 -16.02 -9.97 13.97
C MET A 573 -14.95 -9.16 13.24
N ALA A 574 -15.36 -8.21 12.39
CA ALA A 574 -14.42 -7.30 11.76
C ALA A 574 -13.62 -6.50 12.79
N ALA A 575 -14.29 -5.94 13.80
CA ALA A 575 -13.65 -5.13 14.84
C ALA A 575 -12.72 -5.95 15.77
N GLU A 576 -13.07 -7.18 16.11
CA GLU A 576 -12.29 -8.03 17.02
C GLU A 576 -11.10 -8.68 16.31
N ASP A 577 -11.38 -9.36 15.22
CA ASP A 577 -10.44 -10.24 14.55
C ASP A 577 -9.79 -9.60 13.31
N GLY A 578 -10.21 -8.39 12.92
CA GLY A 578 -9.73 -7.73 11.70
C GLY A 578 -10.25 -8.39 10.42
N ARG A 579 -11.35 -9.15 10.49
CA ARG A 579 -11.87 -9.95 9.37
C ARG A 579 -12.51 -9.10 8.30
N VAL A 580 -12.38 -9.57 7.06
CA VAL A 580 -13.14 -9.10 5.91
C VAL A 580 -14.41 -9.94 5.80
N VAL A 581 -15.56 -9.28 5.97
CA VAL A 581 -16.87 -9.96 5.90
C VAL A 581 -17.63 -9.42 4.69
N ILE A 582 -17.95 -10.31 3.76
CA ILE A 582 -18.87 -10.04 2.67
C ILE A 582 -20.27 -10.37 3.15
N PHE A 583 -21.08 -9.33 3.33
CA PHE A 583 -22.47 -9.46 3.78
C PHE A 583 -23.38 -9.41 2.56
N LEU A 584 -23.68 -10.59 2.01
CA LEU A 584 -24.48 -10.74 0.80
C LEU A 584 -25.96 -10.68 1.15
N GLU A 585 -26.63 -9.65 0.64
CA GLU A 585 -28.03 -9.35 0.94
C GLU A 585 -28.94 -9.90 -0.17
N PRO A 586 -29.79 -10.92 0.14
CA PRO A 586 -30.72 -11.45 -0.86
C PRO A 586 -31.78 -10.42 -1.26
N ILE A 587 -31.66 -9.83 -2.45
CA ILE A 587 -32.60 -8.83 -2.96
C ILE A 587 -34.04 -9.40 -3.01
N ALA A 588 -34.20 -10.69 -3.35
CA ALA A 588 -35.48 -11.37 -3.37
C ALA A 588 -36.23 -11.34 -2.02
N LEU A 589 -35.52 -11.07 -0.90
CA LEU A 589 -36.08 -11.07 0.45
C LEU A 589 -36.17 -9.64 1.05
N TYR A 590 -35.87 -8.60 0.31
CA TYR A 590 -35.87 -7.23 0.83
C TYR A 590 -37.26 -6.73 1.23
N HIS A 591 -38.33 -7.22 0.56
CA HIS A 591 -39.72 -6.74 0.71
C HIS A 591 -40.65 -7.81 1.29
#